data_948392c7b6f8bd3fbdc6ffee3276a3a9
#
_entry.id   948392c7b6f8bd3fbdc6ffee3276a3a9
#
_cell.length_a   1.000
_cell.length_b   1.000
_cell.length_c   1.000
_cell.angle_alpha   90.00
_cell.angle_beta   90.00
_cell.angle_gamma   90.00
#
_symmetry.space_group_name_H-M   'P 1'
#
loop_
_entity.id
_entity.type
_entity.pdbx_description
1 polymer ?
#
loop_
_entity_poly.entity_id
_entity_poly.type
_entity_poly.pdbx_seq_one_letter_code
_entity_poly.pdbx_strand_id
1 'polypeptide(L)'
;RYNVDHGAQLIDINMGCPAKKVCNVYSGSALLQNEELVARICAAVVRAVEVPVTLKIRTGWNRDNRNGVRIARIAQDSGITALAVHGRTRADQYQGEAEYETIAAIRAAIRIPLIANGDIDNPLKARQVLDRTGADAVMIGRAAQGRPWIFREIAHFLATGERLAEPSPGEVRDILLGHLEDLYAFYGELPGVRIARKHLGWYAKDRPENAAFRSVVNISSPIAGVLFT
;
A
#
# COMPACT_ATOMS: atom_id res chain seq x y z
N ARG A 1 17.16 -7.86 12.23
CA ARG A 1 17.12 -8.91 13.28
C ARG A 1 16.07 -8.62 14.32
N TYR A 2 16.10 -7.46 14.99
CA TYR A 2 15.13 -7.11 16.04
C TYR A 2 13.67 -7.45 15.68
N ASN A 3 13.20 -7.07 14.49
CA ASN A 3 11.83 -7.37 14.05
C ASN A 3 11.59 -8.88 13.88
N VAL A 4 12.56 -9.64 13.37
CA VAL A 4 12.48 -11.10 13.22
C VAL A 4 12.44 -11.77 14.57
N ASP A 5 13.27 -11.33 15.52
CA ASP A 5 13.28 -11.83 16.90
C ASP A 5 11.96 -11.57 17.63
N HIS A 6 11.17 -10.58 17.16
CA HIS A 6 9.81 -10.25 17.63
C HIS A 6 8.69 -10.83 16.74
N GLY A 7 8.99 -11.82 15.90
CA GLY A 7 8.00 -12.59 15.16
C GLY A 7 7.70 -12.11 13.74
N ALA A 8 8.49 -11.18 13.19
CA ALA A 8 8.33 -10.80 11.79
C ALA A 8 8.71 -11.97 10.87
N GLN A 9 7.81 -12.37 9.99
CA GLN A 9 7.98 -13.45 9.03
C GLN A 9 8.46 -12.95 7.65
N LEU A 10 8.54 -11.64 7.46
CA LEU A 10 8.99 -10.96 6.26
C LEU A 10 9.51 -9.57 6.63
N ILE A 11 10.55 -9.10 5.96
CA ILE A 11 11.06 -7.73 6.06
C ILE A 11 10.80 -7.01 4.74
N ASP A 12 10.04 -5.90 4.77
CA ASP A 12 9.85 -5.03 3.60
C ASP A 12 10.67 -3.76 3.71
N ILE A 13 11.54 -3.50 2.73
CA ILE A 13 12.35 -2.28 2.65
C ILE A 13 11.57 -1.21 1.89
N ASN A 14 11.35 -0.05 2.51
CA ASN A 14 10.66 1.07 1.88
C ASN A 14 11.64 2.06 1.23
N MET A 15 11.73 2.03 -0.09
CA MET A 15 12.42 3.02 -0.92
C MET A 15 11.44 3.78 -1.86
N GLY A 16 10.19 3.93 -1.44
CA GLY A 16 9.13 4.60 -2.21
C GLY A 16 8.50 5.82 -1.53
N CYS A 17 8.75 6.08 -0.24
CA CYS A 17 8.16 7.20 0.48
C CYS A 17 8.61 8.55 -0.12
N PRO A 18 7.68 9.42 -0.62
CA PRO A 18 8.04 10.70 -1.24
C PRO A 18 8.07 11.88 -0.26
N ALA A 19 7.74 11.66 1.02
CA ALA A 19 7.59 12.71 2.02
C ALA A 19 8.89 13.49 2.21
N LYS A 20 8.81 14.83 2.21
CA LYS A 20 10.00 15.71 2.35
C LYS A 20 10.84 15.36 3.57
N LYS A 21 10.22 15.16 4.74
CA LYS A 21 10.94 14.81 5.97
C LYS A 21 11.72 13.49 5.88
N VAL A 22 11.26 12.53 5.06
CA VAL A 22 11.94 11.25 4.83
C VAL A 22 13.08 11.43 3.82
N CYS A 23 12.80 12.13 2.71
CA CYS A 23 13.80 12.38 1.67
C CYS A 23 14.95 13.29 2.16
N ASN A 24 14.66 14.24 3.05
CA ASN A 24 15.68 15.16 3.59
C ASN A 24 16.73 14.44 4.46
N VAL A 25 16.41 13.29 5.03
CA VAL A 25 17.37 12.41 5.74
C VAL A 25 17.89 11.28 4.86
N TYR A 26 17.83 11.45 3.54
CA TYR A 26 18.31 10.51 2.53
C TYR A 26 17.70 9.09 2.70
N SER A 27 16.39 9.03 2.89
CA SER A 27 15.62 7.80 3.07
C SER A 27 14.44 7.73 2.10
N GLY A 28 13.75 6.59 2.06
CA GLY A 28 12.61 6.37 1.17
C GLY A 28 13.03 6.54 -0.29
N SER A 29 12.26 7.29 -1.09
CA SER A 29 12.54 7.46 -2.52
C SER A 29 13.78 8.28 -2.86
N ALA A 30 14.39 8.99 -1.90
CA ALA A 30 15.67 9.67 -2.11
C ALA A 30 16.82 8.68 -2.40
N LEU A 31 16.73 7.46 -1.88
CA LEU A 31 17.68 6.39 -2.11
C LEU A 31 17.81 6.00 -3.58
N LEU A 32 16.72 6.16 -4.38
CA LEU A 32 16.72 5.83 -5.80
C LEU A 32 17.75 6.67 -6.62
N GLN A 33 18.26 7.75 -6.07
CA GLN A 33 19.30 8.58 -6.71
C GLN A 33 20.72 7.98 -6.57
N ASN A 34 20.90 6.93 -5.75
CA ASN A 34 22.19 6.29 -5.52
C ASN A 34 22.06 4.76 -5.60
N GLU A 35 22.24 4.23 -6.79
CA GLU A 35 22.06 2.82 -7.11
C GLU A 35 23.04 1.91 -6.33
N GLU A 36 24.26 2.37 -6.10
CA GLU A 36 25.26 1.65 -5.30
C GLU A 36 24.81 1.52 -3.83
N LEU A 37 24.28 2.60 -3.26
CA LEU A 37 23.76 2.56 -1.88
C LEU A 37 22.53 1.65 -1.78
N VAL A 38 21.65 1.63 -2.79
CA VAL A 38 20.53 0.68 -2.86
C VAL A 38 21.03 -0.77 -2.81
N ALA A 39 22.03 -1.11 -3.64
CA ALA A 39 22.65 -2.44 -3.63
C ALA A 39 23.20 -2.81 -2.26
N ARG A 40 23.94 -1.90 -1.63
CA ARG A 40 24.54 -2.11 -0.31
C ARG A 40 23.48 -2.32 0.78
N ILE A 41 22.41 -1.54 0.77
CA ILE A 41 21.32 -1.67 1.75
C ILE A 41 20.60 -3.01 1.55
N CYS A 42 20.17 -3.33 0.31
CA CYS A 42 19.46 -4.58 0.02
C CYS A 42 20.30 -5.79 0.45
N ALA A 43 21.56 -5.87 0.02
CA ALA A 43 22.46 -6.96 0.38
C ALA A 43 22.73 -7.05 1.89
N ALA A 44 22.82 -5.92 2.59
CA ALA A 44 23.04 -5.90 4.03
C ALA A 44 21.82 -6.44 4.79
N VAL A 45 20.60 -6.06 4.38
CA VAL A 45 19.36 -6.55 5.02
C VAL A 45 19.16 -8.03 4.75
N VAL A 46 19.32 -8.46 3.49
CA VAL A 46 19.19 -9.88 3.10
C VAL A 46 20.15 -10.77 3.91
N ARG A 47 21.41 -10.35 4.06
CA ARG A 47 22.39 -11.10 4.88
C ARG A 47 22.11 -11.08 6.38
N ALA A 48 21.29 -10.15 6.86
CA ALA A 48 21.04 -9.99 8.30
C ALA A 48 19.96 -10.90 8.85
N VAL A 49 19.07 -11.46 8.00
CA VAL A 49 17.88 -12.21 8.41
C VAL A 49 17.69 -13.46 7.55
N GLU A 50 17.02 -14.48 8.10
CA GLU A 50 16.68 -15.71 7.39
C GLU A 50 15.28 -15.68 6.76
N VAL A 51 14.47 -14.67 7.08
CA VAL A 51 13.13 -14.47 6.51
C VAL A 51 13.21 -13.78 5.15
N PRO A 52 12.20 -13.93 4.27
CA PRO A 52 12.15 -13.23 2.99
C PRO A 52 12.29 -11.72 3.16
N VAL A 53 13.06 -11.08 2.26
CA VAL A 53 13.18 -9.63 2.20
C VAL A 53 12.58 -9.12 0.89
N THR A 54 11.63 -8.21 0.99
CA THR A 54 10.98 -7.54 -0.15
C THR A 54 11.40 -6.08 -0.23
N LEU A 55 11.17 -5.46 -1.38
CA LEU A 55 11.47 -4.05 -1.60
C LEU A 55 10.28 -3.34 -2.23
N LYS A 56 9.94 -2.15 -1.72
CA LYS A 56 8.95 -1.27 -2.35
C LYS A 56 9.60 0.01 -2.87
N ILE A 57 9.40 0.30 -4.17
CA ILE A 57 9.97 1.46 -4.86
C ILE A 57 8.92 2.31 -5.58
N ARG A 58 9.38 3.44 -6.13
CA ARG A 58 8.73 4.20 -7.20
C ARG A 58 9.51 4.03 -8.52
N THR A 59 8.97 4.55 -9.64
CA THR A 59 9.59 4.42 -10.96
C THR A 59 10.91 5.21 -11.08
N GLY A 60 11.17 6.14 -10.18
CA GLY A 60 12.39 6.94 -10.12
C GLY A 60 12.22 8.20 -9.28
N TRP A 61 13.23 9.07 -9.31
CA TRP A 61 13.23 10.34 -8.59
C TRP A 61 12.30 11.39 -9.25
N ASN A 62 12.43 11.57 -10.55
CA ASN A 62 11.60 12.42 -11.38
C ASN A 62 11.45 11.80 -12.79
N ARG A 63 10.75 12.48 -13.69
CA ARG A 63 10.45 11.94 -15.02
C ARG A 63 11.68 11.75 -15.90
N ASP A 64 12.73 12.57 -15.69
CA ASP A 64 14.00 12.47 -16.42
C ASP A 64 14.91 11.38 -15.83
N ASN A 65 14.68 10.99 -14.58
CA ASN A 65 15.43 9.99 -13.84
C ASN A 65 14.54 8.83 -13.38
N ARG A 66 13.94 8.13 -14.34
CA ARG A 66 13.18 6.88 -14.14
C ARG A 66 14.13 5.68 -14.24
N ASN A 67 14.85 5.41 -13.15
CA ASN A 67 15.80 4.31 -13.10
C ASN A 67 15.24 3.01 -12.48
N GLY A 68 13.90 2.88 -12.37
CA GLY A 68 13.23 1.74 -11.75
C GLY A 68 13.69 0.39 -12.27
N VAL A 69 13.96 0.25 -13.58
CA VAL A 69 14.45 -0.99 -14.19
C VAL A 69 15.85 -1.37 -13.64
N ARG A 70 16.77 -0.40 -13.51
CA ARG A 70 18.09 -0.67 -12.94
C ARG A 70 18.02 -1.04 -11.47
N ILE A 71 17.20 -0.29 -10.69
CA ILE A 71 16.95 -0.60 -9.27
C ILE A 71 16.36 -2.00 -9.12
N ALA A 72 15.44 -2.42 -9.99
CA ALA A 72 14.81 -3.74 -9.94
C ALA A 72 15.84 -4.89 -10.16
N ARG A 73 16.75 -4.72 -11.11
CA ARG A 73 17.86 -5.68 -11.31
C ARG A 73 18.78 -5.74 -10.10
N ILE A 74 19.20 -4.57 -9.58
CA ILE A 74 20.00 -4.49 -8.37
C ILE A 74 19.31 -5.19 -7.19
N ALA A 75 18.03 -4.99 -7.01
CA ALA A 75 17.26 -5.63 -5.95
C ALA A 75 17.29 -7.16 -6.10
N GLN A 76 16.98 -7.69 -7.28
CA GLN A 76 17.04 -9.13 -7.57
C GLN A 76 18.44 -9.70 -7.32
N ASP A 77 19.49 -9.05 -7.84
CA ASP A 77 20.87 -9.50 -7.70
C ASP A 77 21.37 -9.42 -6.24
N SER A 78 20.75 -8.58 -5.42
CA SER A 78 20.99 -8.47 -3.98
C SER A 78 20.25 -9.49 -3.13
N GLY A 79 19.40 -10.35 -3.73
CA GLY A 79 18.64 -11.39 -3.04
C GLY A 79 17.25 -10.94 -2.53
N ILE A 80 16.70 -9.84 -3.02
CA ILE A 80 15.30 -9.45 -2.75
C ILE A 80 14.36 -10.50 -3.38
N THR A 81 13.37 -10.93 -2.62
CA THR A 81 12.48 -12.03 -3.01
C THR A 81 11.20 -11.58 -3.72
N ALA A 82 10.78 -10.33 -3.58
CA ALA A 82 9.70 -9.73 -4.35
C ALA A 82 9.84 -8.20 -4.41
N LEU A 83 9.33 -7.59 -5.48
CA LEU A 83 9.41 -6.15 -5.70
C LEU A 83 8.02 -5.55 -5.91
N ALA A 84 7.66 -4.52 -5.12
CA ALA A 84 6.46 -3.72 -5.36
C ALA A 84 6.84 -2.36 -5.97
N VAL A 85 6.16 -1.96 -7.05
CA VAL A 85 6.47 -0.74 -7.79
C VAL A 85 5.25 0.16 -7.90
N HIS A 86 5.35 1.37 -7.35
CA HIS A 86 4.35 2.41 -7.56
C HIS A 86 4.63 3.14 -8.89
N GLY A 87 3.64 3.15 -9.79
CA GLY A 87 3.70 3.75 -11.12
C GLY A 87 3.78 5.28 -11.13
N ARG A 88 4.51 5.89 -10.22
CA ARG A 88 4.82 7.32 -10.15
C ARG A 88 6.25 7.53 -9.73
N THR A 89 6.85 8.64 -10.17
CA THR A 89 8.13 9.10 -9.62
C THR A 89 7.92 9.76 -8.24
N ARG A 90 9.01 10.02 -7.53
CA ARG A 90 8.95 10.79 -6.28
C ARG A 90 8.41 12.19 -6.51
N ALA A 91 8.80 12.84 -7.61
CA ALA A 91 8.39 14.21 -7.93
C ALA A 91 6.88 14.32 -8.21
N ASP A 92 6.29 13.31 -8.82
CA ASP A 92 4.84 13.26 -9.09
C ASP A 92 4.01 13.17 -7.79
N GLN A 93 4.58 12.70 -6.69
CA GLN A 93 3.86 12.43 -5.43
C GLN A 93 2.59 11.59 -5.65
N TYR A 94 1.41 12.23 -5.66
CA TYR A 94 0.10 11.62 -5.96
C TYR A 94 -0.63 12.37 -7.07
N GLN A 95 0.06 13.29 -7.79
CA GLN A 95 -0.50 14.07 -8.88
C GLN A 95 -0.51 13.26 -10.18
N GLY A 96 -1.43 13.62 -11.08
CA GLY A 96 -1.61 12.93 -12.35
C GLY A 96 -2.02 11.47 -12.17
N GLU A 97 -1.81 10.68 -13.21
CA GLU A 97 -2.09 9.23 -13.23
C GLU A 97 -0.81 8.41 -13.02
N ALA A 98 -0.98 7.21 -12.44
CA ALA A 98 0.09 6.23 -12.40
C ALA A 98 0.37 5.69 -13.83
N GLU A 99 1.64 5.62 -14.20
CA GLU A 99 2.07 5.00 -15.45
C GLU A 99 2.48 3.54 -15.21
N TYR A 100 2.28 2.71 -16.19
CA TYR A 100 2.52 1.28 -16.07
C TYR A 100 3.62 0.77 -17.02
N GLU A 101 4.14 1.62 -17.90
CA GLU A 101 5.19 1.30 -18.86
C GLU A 101 6.49 0.90 -18.17
N THR A 102 6.91 1.66 -17.15
CA THR A 102 8.09 1.31 -16.35
C THR A 102 7.89 -0.01 -15.61
N ILE A 103 6.66 -0.30 -15.11
CA ILE A 103 6.37 -1.58 -14.44
C ILE A 103 6.47 -2.74 -15.44
N ALA A 104 5.94 -2.60 -16.65
CA ALA A 104 6.08 -3.59 -17.71
C ALA A 104 7.55 -3.81 -18.11
N ALA A 105 8.34 -2.72 -18.21
CA ALA A 105 9.77 -2.80 -18.51
C ALA A 105 10.55 -3.50 -17.36
N ILE A 106 10.15 -3.28 -16.11
CA ILE A 106 10.69 -4.01 -14.96
C ILE A 106 10.36 -5.50 -15.08
N ARG A 107 9.10 -5.88 -15.38
CA ARG A 107 8.73 -7.30 -15.55
C ARG A 107 9.59 -7.99 -16.58
N ALA A 108 9.86 -7.34 -17.71
CA ALA A 108 10.73 -7.89 -18.74
C ALA A 108 12.22 -8.05 -18.30
N ALA A 109 12.62 -7.34 -17.25
CA ALA A 109 14.02 -7.26 -16.81
C ALA A 109 14.36 -8.15 -15.61
N ILE A 110 13.36 -8.62 -14.84
CA ILE A 110 13.54 -9.41 -13.61
C ILE A 110 12.69 -10.69 -13.63
N ARG A 111 13.05 -11.66 -12.76
CA ARG A 111 12.35 -12.93 -12.62
C ARG A 111 11.64 -13.09 -11.27
N ILE A 112 12.01 -12.29 -10.27
CA ILE A 112 11.33 -12.30 -8.97
C ILE A 112 9.90 -11.77 -9.11
N PRO A 113 8.97 -12.17 -8.22
CA PRO A 113 7.61 -11.65 -8.19
C PRO A 113 7.56 -10.14 -8.21
N LEU A 114 6.72 -9.59 -9.11
CA LEU A 114 6.49 -8.17 -9.29
C LEU A 114 5.07 -7.80 -8.91
N ILE A 115 4.92 -6.79 -8.06
CA ILE A 115 3.63 -6.30 -7.57
C ILE A 115 3.40 -4.89 -8.11
N ALA A 116 2.40 -4.71 -8.97
CA ALA A 116 2.03 -3.41 -9.53
C ALA A 116 1.19 -2.60 -8.53
N ASN A 117 1.54 -1.33 -8.36
CA ASN A 117 0.84 -0.41 -7.46
C ASN A 117 0.61 0.94 -8.15
N GLY A 118 -0.53 1.58 -7.85
CA GLY A 118 -0.89 2.93 -8.33
C GLY A 118 -2.26 2.95 -8.98
N ASP A 119 -3.16 3.78 -8.48
CA ASP A 119 -4.49 4.09 -9.00
C ASP A 119 -5.37 2.86 -9.35
N ILE A 120 -5.20 1.79 -8.61
CA ILE A 120 -5.99 0.57 -8.74
C ILE A 120 -7.13 0.66 -7.72
N ASP A 121 -8.33 0.96 -8.19
CA ASP A 121 -9.49 1.31 -7.38
C ASP A 121 -10.74 0.44 -7.66
N ASN A 122 -10.65 -0.47 -8.62
CA ASN A 122 -11.73 -1.37 -8.97
C ASN A 122 -11.20 -2.65 -9.66
N PRO A 123 -12.03 -3.71 -9.76
CA PRO A 123 -11.63 -4.99 -10.35
C PRO A 123 -11.18 -4.92 -11.82
N LEU A 124 -11.85 -4.12 -12.65
CA LEU A 124 -11.46 -3.95 -14.05
C LEU A 124 -10.09 -3.31 -14.18
N LYS A 125 -9.82 -2.26 -13.36
CA LYS A 125 -8.51 -1.61 -13.34
C LYS A 125 -7.42 -2.58 -12.88
N ALA A 126 -7.70 -3.43 -11.91
CA ALA A 126 -6.76 -4.46 -11.47
C ALA A 126 -6.39 -5.42 -12.63
N ARG A 127 -7.38 -5.92 -13.37
CA ARG A 127 -7.17 -6.76 -14.57
C ARG A 127 -6.36 -6.03 -15.62
N GLN A 128 -6.76 -4.82 -16.00
CA GLN A 128 -6.05 -4.00 -16.99
C GLN A 128 -4.57 -3.77 -16.64
N VAL A 129 -4.29 -3.52 -15.35
CA VAL A 129 -2.92 -3.32 -14.88
C VAL A 129 -2.12 -4.61 -14.98
N LEU A 130 -2.66 -5.75 -14.57
CA LEU A 130 -2.00 -7.05 -14.70
C LEU A 130 -1.72 -7.38 -16.17
N ASP A 131 -2.71 -7.23 -17.04
CA ASP A 131 -2.58 -7.52 -18.48
C ASP A 131 -1.55 -6.61 -19.16
N ARG A 132 -1.52 -5.32 -18.80
CA ARG A 132 -0.59 -4.33 -19.37
C ARG A 132 0.83 -4.50 -18.88
N THR A 133 1.01 -4.87 -17.62
CA THR A 133 2.34 -4.91 -17.00
C THR A 133 2.96 -6.30 -16.97
N GLY A 134 2.16 -7.36 -17.05
CA GLY A 134 2.59 -8.72 -16.78
C GLY A 134 3.01 -8.95 -15.31
N ALA A 135 2.64 -8.05 -14.40
CA ALA A 135 2.93 -8.22 -12.98
C ALA A 135 2.20 -9.44 -12.41
N ASP A 136 2.79 -10.06 -11.39
CA ASP A 136 2.26 -11.27 -10.76
C ASP A 136 1.12 -10.95 -9.78
N ALA A 137 1.08 -9.71 -9.25
CA ALA A 137 0.06 -9.25 -8.33
C ALA A 137 -0.16 -7.74 -8.39
N VAL A 138 -1.23 -7.26 -7.73
CA VAL A 138 -1.50 -5.84 -7.54
C VAL A 138 -1.48 -5.48 -6.06
N MET A 139 -1.03 -4.25 -5.74
CA MET A 139 -1.09 -3.68 -4.41
C MET A 139 -2.08 -2.52 -4.38
N ILE A 140 -3.09 -2.64 -3.53
CA ILE A 140 -4.13 -1.62 -3.35
C ILE A 140 -3.71 -0.68 -2.21
N GLY A 141 -3.82 0.62 -2.45
CA GLY A 141 -3.51 1.65 -1.45
C GLY A 141 -4.78 2.38 -1.01
N ARG A 142 -4.90 3.63 -1.43
CA ARG A 142 -5.97 4.55 -1.01
C ARG A 142 -7.39 4.02 -1.23
N ALA A 143 -7.60 3.22 -2.27
CA ALA A 143 -8.91 2.66 -2.59
C ALA A 143 -9.45 1.67 -1.56
N ALA A 144 -8.58 1.10 -0.70
CA ALA A 144 -9.01 0.23 0.41
C ALA A 144 -9.48 1.01 1.65
N GLN A 145 -9.21 2.34 1.71
CA GLN A 145 -9.60 3.17 2.84
C GLN A 145 -11.12 3.37 2.85
N GLY A 146 -11.78 2.80 3.87
CA GLY A 146 -13.24 2.79 3.97
C GLY A 146 -13.94 1.78 3.05
N ARG A 147 -13.17 0.97 2.32
CA ARG A 147 -13.65 -0.06 1.40
C ARG A 147 -12.77 -1.31 1.45
N PRO A 148 -12.60 -1.97 2.60
CA PRO A 148 -11.70 -3.13 2.70
C PRO A 148 -12.18 -4.32 1.86
N TRP A 149 -13.44 -4.43 1.54
CA TRP A 149 -14.00 -5.46 0.65
C TRP A 149 -13.50 -5.38 -0.80
N ILE A 150 -12.82 -4.30 -1.21
CA ILE A 150 -12.20 -4.18 -2.53
C ILE A 150 -11.25 -5.35 -2.84
N PHE A 151 -10.60 -5.91 -1.85
CA PHE A 151 -9.71 -7.06 -2.03
C PHE A 151 -10.51 -8.31 -2.44
N ARG A 152 -11.67 -8.56 -1.80
CA ARG A 152 -12.58 -9.65 -2.16
C ARG A 152 -13.15 -9.47 -3.56
N GLU A 153 -13.56 -8.24 -3.91
CA GLU A 153 -14.09 -7.91 -5.23
C GLU A 153 -13.06 -8.17 -6.33
N ILE A 154 -11.82 -7.71 -6.13
CA ILE A 154 -10.73 -7.88 -7.08
C ILE A 154 -10.38 -9.37 -7.21
N ALA A 155 -10.20 -10.08 -6.10
CA ALA A 155 -9.85 -11.50 -6.11
C ALA A 155 -10.90 -12.33 -6.84
N HIS A 156 -12.20 -12.10 -6.56
CA HIS A 156 -13.28 -12.78 -7.23
C HIS A 156 -13.30 -12.51 -8.74
N PHE A 157 -13.20 -11.23 -9.13
CA PHE A 157 -13.19 -10.84 -10.54
C PHE A 157 -12.00 -11.42 -11.30
N LEU A 158 -10.82 -11.42 -10.70
CA LEU A 158 -9.62 -11.99 -11.32
C LEU A 158 -9.75 -13.51 -11.52
N ALA A 159 -10.44 -14.19 -10.62
CA ALA A 159 -10.66 -15.64 -10.69
C ALA A 159 -11.79 -16.05 -11.66
N THR A 160 -12.87 -15.28 -11.72
CA THR A 160 -14.12 -15.69 -12.42
C THR A 160 -14.45 -14.84 -13.64
N GLY A 161 -13.96 -13.60 -13.72
CA GLY A 161 -14.39 -12.59 -14.68
C GLY A 161 -15.70 -11.89 -14.31
N GLU A 162 -16.35 -12.28 -13.21
CA GLU A 162 -17.63 -11.74 -12.77
C GLU A 162 -17.44 -10.72 -11.64
N ARG A 163 -18.30 -9.69 -11.61
CA ARG A 163 -18.30 -8.71 -10.52
C ARG A 163 -19.16 -9.22 -9.36
N LEU A 164 -18.68 -9.06 -8.15
CA LEU A 164 -19.53 -9.19 -6.97
C LEU A 164 -20.51 -8.03 -6.88
N ALA A 165 -21.69 -8.29 -6.32
CA ALA A 165 -22.60 -7.24 -5.90
C ALA A 165 -21.93 -6.38 -4.81
N GLU A 166 -22.28 -5.10 -4.78
CA GLU A 166 -21.84 -4.22 -3.70
C GLU A 166 -22.41 -4.71 -2.36
N PRO A 167 -21.65 -4.61 -1.27
CA PRO A 167 -22.14 -5.02 0.03
C PRO A 167 -23.32 -4.13 0.47
N SER A 168 -24.31 -4.75 1.06
CA SER A 168 -25.45 -4.06 1.67
C SER A 168 -25.00 -3.12 2.79
N PRO A 169 -25.79 -2.10 3.14
CA PRO A 169 -25.50 -1.23 4.29
C PRO A 169 -25.28 -2.01 5.60
N GLY A 170 -26.01 -3.13 5.79
CA GLY A 170 -25.82 -4.01 6.95
C GLY A 170 -24.44 -4.67 6.96
N GLU A 171 -24.00 -5.24 5.84
CA GLU A 171 -22.67 -5.83 5.73
C GLU A 171 -21.56 -4.79 5.92
N VAL A 172 -21.72 -3.58 5.39
CA VAL A 172 -20.75 -2.48 5.59
C VAL A 172 -20.66 -2.11 7.07
N ARG A 173 -21.81 -2.02 7.75
CA ARG A 173 -21.86 -1.77 9.20
C ARG A 173 -21.12 -2.86 9.98
N ASP A 174 -21.38 -4.11 9.67
CA ASP A 174 -20.79 -5.24 10.40
C ASP A 174 -19.25 -5.30 10.17
N ILE A 175 -18.78 -5.03 8.95
CA ILE A 175 -17.34 -4.89 8.64
C ILE A 175 -16.73 -3.72 9.44
N LEU A 176 -17.42 -2.58 9.50
CA LEU A 176 -16.95 -1.42 10.26
C LEU A 176 -16.85 -1.72 11.75
N LEU A 177 -17.88 -2.34 12.34
CA LEU A 177 -17.90 -2.67 13.76
C LEU A 177 -16.78 -3.65 14.12
N GLY A 178 -16.58 -4.71 13.34
CA GLY A 178 -15.48 -5.64 13.53
C GLY A 178 -14.11 -4.95 13.42
N HIS A 179 -13.93 -4.03 12.45
CA HIS A 179 -12.70 -3.25 12.34
C HIS A 179 -12.44 -2.35 13.57
N LEU A 180 -13.48 -1.77 14.17
CA LEU A 180 -13.34 -0.97 15.39
C LEU A 180 -12.97 -1.85 16.60
N GLU A 181 -13.60 -3.01 16.72
CA GLU A 181 -13.28 -3.99 17.78
C GLU A 181 -11.82 -4.44 17.70
N ASP A 182 -11.33 -4.77 16.50
CA ASP A 182 -9.92 -5.11 16.25
C ASP A 182 -8.97 -3.96 16.63
N LEU A 183 -9.32 -2.72 16.28
CA LEU A 183 -8.52 -1.54 16.66
C LEU A 183 -8.44 -1.36 18.17
N TYR A 184 -9.56 -1.58 18.89
CA TYR A 184 -9.59 -1.45 20.35
C TYR A 184 -8.84 -2.60 21.02
N ALA A 185 -8.99 -3.82 20.52
CA ALA A 185 -8.26 -4.98 21.04
C ALA A 185 -6.74 -4.83 20.86
N PHE A 186 -6.30 -4.28 19.72
CA PHE A 186 -4.87 -4.17 19.40
C PHE A 186 -4.18 -2.97 20.07
N TYR A 187 -4.81 -1.79 20.04
CA TYR A 187 -4.20 -0.54 20.53
C TYR A 187 -4.63 -0.15 21.95
N GLY A 188 -5.63 -0.82 22.51
CA GLY A 188 -6.34 -0.37 23.70
C GLY A 188 -7.35 0.73 23.38
N GLU A 189 -8.24 1.04 24.34
CA GLU A 189 -9.40 1.92 24.11
C GLU A 189 -9.00 3.34 23.67
N LEU A 190 -8.16 4.02 24.44
CA LEU A 190 -7.81 5.43 24.18
C LEU A 190 -7.08 5.65 22.83
N PRO A 191 -6.00 4.93 22.53
CA PRO A 191 -5.34 5.04 21.21
C PRO A 191 -6.24 4.52 20.09
N GLY A 192 -6.98 3.43 20.31
CA GLY A 192 -7.88 2.81 19.35
C GLY A 192 -8.95 3.79 18.87
N VAL A 193 -9.61 4.51 19.78
CA VAL A 193 -10.61 5.55 19.44
C VAL A 193 -10.00 6.66 18.59
N ARG A 194 -8.80 7.13 18.92
CA ARG A 194 -8.12 8.17 18.13
C ARG A 194 -7.81 7.71 16.71
N ILE A 195 -7.39 6.47 16.55
CA ILE A 195 -7.11 5.85 15.23
C ILE A 195 -8.42 5.63 14.47
N ALA A 196 -9.45 5.11 15.15
CA ALA A 196 -10.76 4.81 14.60
C ALA A 196 -11.43 6.03 13.92
N ARG A 197 -11.28 7.23 14.46
CA ARG A 197 -11.84 8.47 13.87
C ARG A 197 -11.48 8.64 12.39
N LYS A 198 -10.24 8.35 12.04
CA LYS A 198 -9.77 8.44 10.66
C LYS A 198 -10.45 7.39 9.76
N HIS A 199 -10.58 6.17 10.24
CA HIS A 199 -11.26 5.09 9.52
C HIS A 199 -12.76 5.38 9.35
N LEU A 200 -13.44 5.80 10.41
CA LEU A 200 -14.84 6.23 10.33
C LEU A 200 -15.06 7.31 9.26
N GLY A 201 -14.17 8.30 9.20
CA GLY A 201 -14.20 9.33 8.16
C GLY A 201 -14.04 8.79 6.74
N TRP A 202 -13.31 7.70 6.55
CA TRP A 202 -13.18 7.04 5.25
C TRP A 202 -14.41 6.22 4.89
N TYR A 203 -15.01 5.47 5.81
CA TYR A 203 -16.26 4.73 5.57
C TYR A 203 -17.46 5.63 5.25
N ALA A 204 -17.44 6.87 5.77
CA ALA A 204 -18.48 7.86 5.52
C ALA A 204 -18.22 8.74 4.28
N LYS A 205 -17.10 8.57 3.57
CA LYS A 205 -16.60 9.54 2.56
C LYS A 205 -17.62 9.91 1.49
N ASP A 206 -18.38 8.96 0.99
CA ASP A 206 -19.30 9.14 -0.13
C ASP A 206 -20.78 9.24 0.31
N ARG A 207 -21.04 9.48 1.60
CA ARG A 207 -22.40 9.66 2.13
C ARG A 207 -22.79 11.13 2.22
N PRO A 208 -24.07 11.49 1.93
CA PRO A 208 -24.53 12.89 1.94
C PRO A 208 -24.30 13.63 3.26
N GLU A 209 -24.38 12.87 4.39
CA GLU A 209 -24.27 13.42 5.75
C GLU A 209 -22.85 13.41 6.32
N ASN A 210 -21.84 13.16 5.48
CA ASN A 210 -20.45 12.98 5.88
C ASN A 210 -19.90 14.15 6.73
N ALA A 211 -20.28 15.40 6.42
CA ALA A 211 -19.78 16.57 7.15
C ALA A 211 -20.30 16.60 8.62
N ALA A 212 -21.59 16.34 8.82
CA ALA A 212 -22.20 16.26 10.15
C ALA A 212 -21.64 15.07 10.94
N PHE A 213 -21.53 13.90 10.29
CA PHE A 213 -20.95 12.69 10.90
C PHE A 213 -19.50 12.91 11.36
N ARG A 214 -18.66 13.53 10.50
CA ARG A 214 -17.25 13.84 10.86
C ARG A 214 -17.15 14.80 12.04
N SER A 215 -18.05 15.80 12.11
CA SER A 215 -18.09 16.72 13.24
C SER A 215 -18.32 15.97 14.54
N VAL A 216 -19.33 15.10 14.59
CA VAL A 216 -19.65 14.28 15.77
C VAL A 216 -18.50 13.37 16.14
N VAL A 217 -17.93 12.63 15.19
CA VAL A 217 -16.81 11.69 15.41
C VAL A 217 -15.57 12.39 15.94
N ASN A 218 -15.27 13.61 15.49
CA ASN A 218 -14.10 14.36 15.93
C ASN A 218 -14.24 14.94 17.35
N ILE A 219 -15.48 15.18 17.80
CA ILE A 219 -15.78 15.77 19.13
C ILE A 219 -15.95 14.65 20.17
N SER A 220 -16.30 13.42 19.77
CA SER A 220 -16.56 12.31 20.67
C SER A 220 -15.36 12.05 21.59
N SER A 221 -15.58 12.18 22.89
CA SER A 221 -14.61 11.73 23.91
C SER A 221 -14.52 10.19 23.91
N PRO A 222 -13.39 9.60 24.30
CA PRO A 222 -13.27 8.15 24.46
C PRO A 222 -14.29 7.50 25.39
N ILE A 223 -14.91 8.31 26.27
CA ILE A 223 -15.86 7.86 27.29
C ILE A 223 -17.31 7.83 26.79
N ALA A 224 -17.63 8.54 25.71
CA ALA A 224 -18.94 8.46 25.08
C ALA A 224 -18.93 7.29 24.11
N GLY A 225 -19.35 6.11 24.58
CA GLY A 225 -19.62 4.99 23.71
C GLY A 225 -20.48 5.46 22.54
N VAL A 226 -19.98 5.39 21.32
CA VAL A 226 -20.78 5.62 20.11
C VAL A 226 -21.68 4.40 19.99
N LEU A 227 -22.73 4.38 20.80
CA LEU A 227 -23.85 3.46 20.63
C LEU A 227 -24.64 4.00 19.43
N PHE A 228 -24.53 3.31 18.32
CA PHE A 228 -25.47 3.43 17.22
C PHE A 228 -26.80 2.85 17.66
N THR A 229 -27.76 3.68 18.02
CA THR A 229 -29.17 3.35 18.03
C THR A 229 -29.75 3.59 16.65
#